data_d4dd9edaced10b7369b9fbba7a1a8a1a
#
_entry.id   d4dd9edaced10b7369b9fbba7a1a8a1a
#
_cell.length_a   1.000
_cell.length_b   1.000
_cell.length_c   1.000
_cell.angle_alpha   90.00
_cell.angle_beta   90.00
_cell.angle_gamma   90.00
#
_symmetry.space_group_name_H-M   'P 1'
#
loop_
_entity.id
_entity.type
_entity.pdbx_description
1 polymer ?
#
loop_
_entity_poly.entity_id
_entity_poly.type
_entity_poly.pdbx_seq_one_letter_code
_entity_poly.pdbx_strand_id
1 'polypeptide(L)'
;MHRPYHQALGRLLDEARHANGAAVLVDWHSMPGAAGRAGAGRRQVDMVLGDRFGSTCSPVLTDTVERTLVAMGYVVSRNAPYAGGYTTEAYGRPIEGVHALQIEISRALYLDEATLRPKAGFERLAADLERVFEALAALNPRSLR
;
A
#
# COMPACT_ATOMS: atom_id res chain seq x y z
N MET A 1 8.95 -14.75 -18.19
CA MET A 1 9.20 -13.96 -16.95
C MET A 1 8.04 -13.99 -15.96
N HIS A 2 6.77 -13.97 -16.36
CA HIS A 2 5.61 -13.92 -15.47
C HIS A 2 5.54 -15.10 -14.46
N ARG A 3 5.58 -16.35 -14.94
CA ARG A 3 5.48 -17.55 -14.06
C ARG A 3 6.56 -17.64 -12.98
N PRO A 4 7.87 -17.50 -13.29
CA PRO A 4 8.92 -17.59 -12.27
C PRO A 4 8.79 -16.52 -11.18
N TYR A 5 8.40 -15.29 -11.55
CA TYR A 5 8.13 -14.20 -10.60
C TYR A 5 7.04 -14.61 -9.61
N HIS A 6 5.88 -15.03 -10.11
CA HIS A 6 4.75 -15.38 -9.24
C HIS A 6 5.02 -16.64 -8.40
N GLN A 7 5.79 -17.61 -8.92
CA GLN A 7 6.23 -18.75 -8.13
C GLN A 7 7.15 -18.33 -6.97
N ALA A 8 8.10 -17.44 -7.23
CA ALA A 8 8.99 -16.91 -6.19
C ALA A 8 8.22 -16.12 -5.13
N LEU A 9 7.33 -15.22 -5.55
CA LEU A 9 6.52 -14.43 -4.64
C LEU A 9 5.59 -15.30 -3.79
N GLY A 10 4.91 -16.28 -4.38
CA GLY A 10 4.07 -17.22 -3.66
C GLY A 10 4.85 -17.99 -2.60
N ARG A 11 6.03 -18.51 -2.95
CA ARG A 11 6.91 -19.20 -2.00
C ARG A 11 7.33 -18.30 -0.84
N LEU A 12 7.74 -17.05 -1.10
CA LEU A 12 8.13 -16.10 -0.05
C LEU A 12 6.98 -15.78 0.90
N LEU A 13 5.77 -15.65 0.38
CA LEU A 13 4.57 -15.44 1.21
C LEU A 13 4.25 -16.65 2.08
N ASP A 14 4.37 -17.85 1.53
CA ASP A 14 4.17 -19.08 2.29
C ASP A 14 5.24 -19.26 3.38
N GLU A 15 6.51 -18.98 3.08
CA GLU A 15 7.61 -19.00 4.05
C GLU A 15 7.35 -17.98 5.18
N ALA A 16 7.01 -16.74 4.85
CA ALA A 16 6.70 -15.70 5.82
C ALA A 16 5.50 -16.09 6.73
N ARG A 17 4.43 -16.61 6.13
CA ARG A 17 3.24 -17.08 6.85
C ARG A 17 3.58 -18.22 7.80
N HIS A 18 4.35 -19.21 7.36
CA HIS A 18 4.75 -20.33 8.21
C HIS A 18 5.64 -19.91 9.38
N ALA A 19 6.55 -18.98 9.14
CA ALA A 19 7.48 -18.50 10.16
C ALA A 19 6.79 -17.61 11.21
N ASN A 20 5.81 -16.79 10.83
CA ASN A 20 5.26 -15.71 11.66
C ASN A 20 3.76 -15.87 11.98
N GLY A 21 3.08 -16.83 11.37
CA GLY A 21 1.63 -17.02 11.52
C GLY A 21 0.76 -16.15 10.61
N ALA A 22 1.36 -15.15 9.97
CA ALA A 22 0.77 -14.33 8.91
C ALA A 22 1.85 -13.82 7.95
N ALA A 23 1.45 -13.45 6.74
CA ALA A 23 2.27 -12.74 5.77
C ALA A 23 1.56 -11.48 5.29
N VAL A 24 2.32 -10.40 5.10
CA VAL A 24 1.84 -9.13 4.55
C VAL A 24 2.60 -8.80 3.28
N LEU A 25 1.87 -8.65 2.18
CA LEU A 25 2.37 -8.17 0.91
C LEU A 25 1.94 -6.72 0.72
N VAL A 26 2.91 -5.82 0.62
CA VAL A 26 2.65 -4.43 0.24
C VAL A 26 3.04 -4.26 -1.22
N ASP A 27 2.06 -3.95 -2.05
CA ASP A 27 2.22 -3.73 -3.51
C ASP A 27 2.34 -2.22 -3.77
N TRP A 28 3.58 -1.75 -3.95
CA TRP A 28 3.87 -0.33 -4.11
C TRP A 28 3.67 0.12 -5.56
N HIS A 29 2.78 1.09 -5.73
CA HIS A 29 2.48 1.72 -7.01
C HIS A 29 2.63 3.23 -6.95
N SER A 30 2.63 3.87 -8.10
CA SER A 30 2.55 5.32 -8.21
C SER A 30 1.49 5.74 -9.21
N MET A 31 0.71 6.75 -8.84
CA MET A 31 -0.33 7.32 -9.69
C MET A 31 0.04 8.72 -10.19
N PRO A 32 -0.48 9.16 -11.37
CA PRO A 32 -0.35 10.55 -11.80
C PRO A 32 -0.91 11.51 -10.77
N GLY A 33 -0.26 12.65 -10.56
CA GLY A 33 -0.76 13.69 -9.66
C GLY A 33 -2.18 14.14 -9.98
N ALA A 34 -2.57 14.12 -11.26
CA ALA A 34 -3.94 14.43 -11.69
C ALA A 34 -4.99 13.39 -11.25
N ALA A 35 -4.59 12.13 -11.03
CA ALA A 35 -5.52 11.07 -10.63
C ALA A 35 -6.08 11.27 -9.21
N GLY A 36 -5.31 11.92 -8.32
CA GLY A 36 -5.74 12.26 -6.96
C GLY A 36 -6.63 13.50 -6.88
N ARG A 37 -6.94 14.17 -7.99
CA ARG A 37 -7.80 15.36 -7.98
C ARG A 37 -9.24 14.97 -7.70
N ALA A 38 -9.69 15.26 -6.48
CA ALA A 38 -11.10 15.28 -6.18
C ALA A 38 -11.73 16.53 -6.81
N GLY A 39 -13.03 16.47 -7.16
CA GLY A 39 -13.75 17.59 -7.78
C GLY A 39 -13.58 18.94 -7.05
N ALA A 40 -14.02 20.03 -7.67
CA ALA A 40 -13.81 21.39 -7.20
C ALA A 40 -14.07 21.55 -5.68
N GLY A 41 -13.06 22.06 -4.96
CA GLY A 41 -13.13 22.33 -3.52
C GLY A 41 -12.67 21.19 -2.59
N ARG A 42 -12.27 20.02 -3.09
CA ARG A 42 -11.69 18.96 -2.27
C ARG A 42 -10.16 18.96 -2.35
N ARG A 43 -9.50 18.63 -1.23
CA ARG A 43 -8.05 18.43 -1.21
C ARG A 43 -7.69 17.26 -2.14
N GLN A 44 -6.57 17.42 -2.84
CA GLN A 44 -6.00 16.35 -3.67
C GLN A 44 -5.63 15.15 -2.79
N VAL A 45 -5.92 13.94 -3.28
CA VAL A 45 -5.52 12.70 -2.61
C VAL A 45 -4.03 12.46 -2.85
N ASP A 46 -3.28 12.24 -1.78
CA ASP A 46 -1.85 11.98 -1.80
C ASP A 46 -1.55 10.49 -1.99
N MET A 47 -2.32 9.63 -1.31
CA MET A 47 -2.16 8.18 -1.36
C MET A 47 -3.50 7.47 -1.43
N VAL A 48 -3.55 6.35 -2.15
CA VAL A 48 -4.72 5.47 -2.20
C VAL A 48 -4.35 4.09 -1.68
N LEU A 49 -5.13 3.59 -0.73
CA LEU A 49 -5.01 2.22 -0.21
C LEU A 49 -6.01 1.33 -0.91
N GLY A 50 -5.52 0.34 -1.65
CA GLY A 50 -6.33 -0.62 -2.39
C GLY A 50 -6.32 -1.98 -1.70
N ASP A 51 -7.39 -2.32 -1.01
CA ASP A 51 -7.60 -3.61 -0.33
C ASP A 51 -8.79 -4.40 -0.92
N ARG A 52 -9.20 -4.00 -2.15
CA ARG A 52 -10.34 -4.57 -2.86
C ARG A 52 -11.60 -4.63 -1.99
N PHE A 53 -11.89 -3.49 -1.36
CA PHE A 53 -13.04 -3.31 -0.46
C PHE A 53 -13.02 -4.28 0.73
N GLY A 54 -11.84 -4.47 1.33
CA GLY A 54 -11.62 -5.32 2.51
C GLY A 54 -11.50 -6.81 2.21
N SER A 55 -11.45 -7.21 0.93
CA SER A 55 -11.39 -8.63 0.56
C SER A 55 -9.97 -9.21 0.56
N THR A 56 -8.92 -8.38 0.50
CA THR A 56 -7.53 -8.84 0.33
C THR A 56 -6.63 -8.65 1.54
N CYS A 57 -7.07 -7.91 2.54
CA CYS A 57 -6.34 -7.82 3.81
C CYS A 57 -7.27 -7.54 5.00
N SER A 58 -6.73 -7.77 6.21
CA SER A 58 -7.41 -7.45 7.47
C SER A 58 -7.65 -5.93 7.58
N PRO A 59 -8.82 -5.49 8.06
CA PRO A 59 -9.06 -4.07 8.33
C PRO A 59 -8.02 -3.44 9.27
N VAL A 60 -7.51 -4.20 10.24
CA VAL A 60 -6.46 -3.74 11.16
C VAL A 60 -5.22 -3.27 10.41
N LEU A 61 -4.84 -3.96 9.33
CA LEU A 61 -3.69 -3.60 8.52
C LEU A 61 -3.95 -2.30 7.74
N THR A 62 -5.07 -2.21 7.01
CA THR A 62 -5.44 -1.01 6.25
C THR A 62 -5.60 0.21 7.17
N ASP A 63 -6.26 0.04 8.33
CA ASP A 63 -6.43 1.10 9.34
C ASP A 63 -5.10 1.58 9.91
N THR A 64 -4.14 0.67 10.12
CA THR A 64 -2.82 1.03 10.64
C THR A 64 -2.05 1.89 9.64
N VAL A 65 -2.03 1.48 8.36
CA VAL A 65 -1.37 2.26 7.29
C VAL A 65 -2.04 3.62 7.15
N GLU A 66 -3.38 3.68 7.08
CA GLU A 66 -4.10 4.95 6.93
C GLU A 66 -3.82 5.90 8.09
N ARG A 67 -3.96 5.44 9.34
CA ARG A 67 -3.70 6.28 10.52
C ARG A 67 -2.26 6.80 10.54
N THR A 68 -1.29 5.97 10.18
CA THR A 68 0.12 6.37 10.12
C THR A 68 0.32 7.47 9.08
N LEU A 69 -0.21 7.31 7.88
CA LEU A 69 -0.11 8.30 6.81
C LEU A 69 -0.84 9.59 7.15
N VAL A 70 -2.06 9.51 7.68
CA VAL A 70 -2.87 10.68 8.09
C VAL A 70 -2.18 11.45 9.21
N ALA A 71 -1.56 10.77 10.19
CA ALA A 71 -0.80 11.42 11.26
C ALA A 71 0.42 12.19 10.74
N MET A 72 0.98 11.80 9.59
CA MET A 72 2.06 12.53 8.90
C MET A 72 1.55 13.66 7.97
N GLY A 73 0.21 13.83 7.89
CA GLY A 73 -0.43 14.92 7.16
C GLY A 73 -0.84 14.59 5.72
N TYR A 74 -0.74 13.34 5.28
CA TYR A 74 -1.18 12.92 3.96
C TYR A 74 -2.70 12.81 3.87
N VAL A 75 -3.24 13.12 2.69
CA VAL A 75 -4.63 12.89 2.34
C VAL A 75 -4.76 11.49 1.75
N VAL A 76 -5.40 10.59 2.48
CA VAL A 76 -5.54 9.19 2.11
C VAL A 76 -6.96 8.90 1.65
N SER A 77 -7.10 8.07 0.61
CA SER A 77 -8.36 7.51 0.13
C SER A 77 -8.28 5.99 0.15
N ARG A 78 -9.43 5.30 0.29
CA ARG A 78 -9.51 3.84 0.16
C ARG A 78 -10.25 3.46 -1.10
N ASN A 79 -9.65 2.54 -1.86
CA ASN A 79 -10.28 1.89 -3.02
C ASN A 79 -10.76 2.82 -4.14
N ALA A 80 -10.44 4.12 -4.07
CA ALA A 80 -10.83 5.09 -5.07
C ALA A 80 -9.70 6.10 -5.33
N PRO A 81 -9.24 6.26 -6.57
CA PRO A 81 -9.73 5.62 -7.79
C PRO A 81 -9.17 4.20 -8.05
N TYR A 82 -8.26 3.70 -7.20
CA TYR A 82 -7.61 2.40 -7.36
C TYR A 82 -7.93 1.47 -6.19
N ALA A 83 -8.64 0.38 -6.47
CA ALA A 83 -9.07 -0.57 -5.43
C ALA A 83 -8.08 -1.71 -5.17
N GLY A 84 -7.00 -1.78 -5.93
CA GLY A 84 -6.05 -2.87 -5.92
C GLY A 84 -6.05 -3.66 -7.23
N GLY A 85 -4.86 -4.00 -7.71
CA GLY A 85 -4.62 -4.69 -8.96
C GLY A 85 -4.57 -6.21 -8.84
N TYR A 86 -3.96 -6.83 -9.87
CA TYR A 86 -3.83 -8.28 -9.94
C TYR A 86 -3.08 -8.88 -8.74
N THR A 87 -2.02 -8.23 -8.27
CA THR A 87 -1.20 -8.72 -7.15
C THR A 87 -2.04 -8.85 -5.87
N THR A 88 -2.83 -7.82 -5.54
CA THR A 88 -3.72 -7.88 -4.38
C THR A 88 -4.77 -8.97 -4.52
N GLU A 89 -5.38 -9.11 -5.69
CA GLU A 89 -6.39 -10.13 -5.97
C GLU A 89 -5.83 -11.55 -5.91
N ALA A 90 -4.67 -11.77 -6.52
CA ALA A 90 -4.08 -13.10 -6.63
C ALA A 90 -3.53 -13.63 -5.30
N TYR A 91 -3.03 -12.74 -4.44
CA TYR A 91 -2.32 -13.14 -3.22
C TYR A 91 -3.07 -12.84 -1.92
N GLY A 92 -3.99 -11.88 -1.90
CA GLY A 92 -4.77 -11.56 -0.70
C GLY A 92 -5.73 -12.68 -0.33
N ARG A 93 -5.43 -13.39 0.75
CA ARG A 93 -6.24 -14.47 1.34
C ARG A 93 -6.25 -14.32 2.86
N PRO A 94 -6.91 -13.27 3.40
CA PRO A 94 -6.82 -12.93 4.83
C PRO A 94 -7.27 -14.07 5.74
N ILE A 95 -8.25 -14.87 5.33
CA ILE A 95 -8.70 -16.06 6.08
C ILE A 95 -7.57 -17.09 6.24
N GLU A 96 -6.67 -17.18 5.27
CA GLU A 96 -5.49 -18.05 5.31
C GLU A 96 -4.27 -17.39 5.97
N GLY A 97 -4.40 -16.15 6.45
CA GLY A 97 -3.31 -15.39 7.05
C GLY A 97 -2.34 -14.77 6.05
N VAL A 98 -2.75 -14.59 4.79
CA VAL A 98 -1.98 -13.85 3.77
C VAL A 98 -2.74 -12.58 3.41
N HIS A 99 -2.14 -11.43 3.69
CA HIS A 99 -2.73 -10.12 3.49
C HIS A 99 -2.02 -9.39 2.37
N ALA A 100 -2.75 -8.78 1.43
CA ALA A 100 -2.19 -7.99 0.35
C ALA A 100 -2.86 -6.61 0.29
N LEU A 101 -2.05 -5.56 0.37
CA LEU A 101 -2.48 -4.17 0.31
C LEU A 101 -1.68 -3.45 -0.79
N GLN A 102 -2.37 -2.82 -1.73
CA GLN A 102 -1.77 -1.91 -2.68
C GLN A 102 -1.72 -0.50 -2.11
N ILE A 103 -0.60 0.20 -2.29
CA ILE A 103 -0.45 1.60 -1.92
C ILE A 103 -0.04 2.38 -3.17
N GLU A 104 -0.95 3.23 -3.63
CA GLU A 104 -0.70 4.16 -4.74
C GLU A 104 -0.20 5.50 -4.19
N ILE A 105 0.95 5.93 -4.63
CA ILE A 105 1.57 7.20 -4.21
C ILE A 105 1.44 8.22 -5.33
N SER A 106 0.87 9.40 -5.05
CA SER A 106 0.82 10.49 -6.01
C SER A 106 2.24 10.93 -6.39
N ARG A 107 2.58 10.86 -7.67
CA ARG A 107 3.87 11.34 -8.19
C ARG A 107 4.11 12.82 -7.90
N ALA A 108 3.04 13.61 -7.76
CA ALA A 108 3.15 15.02 -7.41
C ALA A 108 3.87 15.29 -6.08
N LEU A 109 3.95 14.31 -5.17
CA LEU A 109 4.64 14.44 -3.89
C LEU A 109 6.16 14.48 -4.03
N TYR A 110 6.72 13.72 -4.97
CA TYR A 110 8.15 13.44 -5.04
C TYR A 110 8.78 13.64 -6.42
N LEU A 111 7.96 13.80 -7.48
CA LEU A 111 8.41 13.86 -8.87
C LEU A 111 7.84 15.09 -9.58
N ASP A 112 8.64 15.76 -10.40
CA ASP A 112 8.16 16.63 -11.45
C ASP A 112 7.78 15.75 -12.64
N GLU A 113 6.48 15.65 -12.93
CA GLU A 113 5.96 14.71 -13.95
C GLU A 113 6.30 15.14 -15.39
N ALA A 114 6.67 16.40 -15.64
CA ALA A 114 7.08 16.89 -16.94
C ALA A 114 8.55 16.58 -17.24
N THR A 115 9.41 16.74 -16.23
CA THR A 115 10.86 16.56 -16.38
C THR A 115 11.37 15.22 -15.86
N LEU A 116 10.53 14.46 -15.16
CA LEU A 116 10.85 13.21 -14.47
C LEU A 116 11.98 13.35 -13.43
N ARG A 117 12.16 14.54 -12.88
CA ARG A 117 13.17 14.81 -11.86
C ARG A 117 12.58 14.73 -10.46
N PRO A 118 13.32 14.21 -9.48
CA PRO A 118 12.90 14.25 -8.08
C PRO A 118 12.67 15.68 -7.60
N LYS A 119 11.65 15.86 -6.77
CA LYS A 119 11.36 17.10 -6.04
C LYS A 119 11.95 17.07 -4.63
N ALA A 120 11.96 18.22 -3.95
CA ALA A 120 12.39 18.34 -2.56
C ALA A 120 11.62 17.44 -1.58
N GLY A 121 10.39 17.01 -1.94
CA GLY A 121 9.57 16.07 -1.14
C GLY A 121 10.03 14.61 -1.19
N PHE A 122 10.98 14.24 -2.06
CA PHE A 122 11.42 12.86 -2.24
C PHE A 122 11.99 12.24 -0.96
N GLU A 123 12.98 12.93 -0.33
CA GLU A 123 13.63 12.42 0.88
C GLU A 123 12.65 12.33 2.06
N ARG A 124 11.79 13.32 2.20
CA ARG A 124 10.74 13.30 3.22
C ARG A 124 9.80 12.11 3.03
N LEU A 125 9.33 11.89 1.80
CA LEU A 125 8.46 10.76 1.49
C LEU A 125 9.13 9.43 1.81
N ALA A 126 10.42 9.26 1.44
CA ALA A 126 11.18 8.05 1.74
C ALA A 126 11.20 7.77 3.25
N ALA A 127 11.55 8.77 4.08
CA ALA A 127 11.55 8.64 5.53
C ALA A 127 10.14 8.35 6.11
N ASP A 128 9.09 8.94 5.55
CA ASP A 128 7.72 8.70 5.99
C ASP A 128 7.24 7.28 5.62
N LEU A 129 7.69 6.72 4.49
CA LEU A 129 7.41 5.33 4.10
C LEU A 129 8.13 4.32 5.02
N GLU A 130 9.33 4.62 5.50
CA GLU A 130 10.00 3.79 6.52
C GLU A 130 9.15 3.66 7.79
N ARG A 131 8.52 4.76 8.23
CA ARG A 131 7.58 4.72 9.38
C ARG A 131 6.36 3.85 9.13
N VAL A 132 5.87 3.81 7.89
CA VAL A 132 4.79 2.88 7.52
C VAL A 132 5.26 1.43 7.66
N PHE A 133 6.48 1.10 7.20
CA PHE A 133 7.06 -0.23 7.38
C PHE A 133 7.25 -0.59 8.85
N GLU A 134 7.75 0.33 9.69
CA GLU A 134 7.88 0.13 11.12
C GLU A 134 6.53 -0.15 11.79
N ALA A 135 5.49 0.62 11.43
CA ALA A 135 4.14 0.40 11.94
C ALA A 135 3.56 -0.97 11.54
N LEU A 136 3.81 -1.40 10.30
CA LEU A 136 3.41 -2.72 9.82
C LEU A 136 4.19 -3.84 10.52
N ALA A 137 5.50 -3.68 10.68
CA ALA A 137 6.36 -4.66 11.36
C ALA A 137 6.02 -4.83 12.86
N ALA A 138 5.47 -3.80 13.48
CA ALA A 138 5.02 -3.82 14.87
C ALA A 138 3.66 -4.49 15.08
N LEU A 139 2.91 -4.81 14.01
CA LEU A 139 1.63 -5.48 14.12
C LEU A 139 1.78 -6.91 14.67
N ASN A 140 0.94 -7.25 15.64
CA ASN A 140 0.87 -8.64 16.09
C ASN A 140 0.17 -9.47 14.99
N PRO A 141 0.81 -10.53 14.46
CA PRO A 141 0.20 -11.39 13.46
C PRO A 141 -1.17 -11.96 13.86
N ARG A 142 -1.41 -12.15 15.16
CA ARG A 142 -2.70 -12.63 15.67
C ARG A 142 -3.82 -11.61 15.53
N SER A 143 -3.52 -10.31 15.48
CA SER A 143 -4.52 -9.26 15.27
C SER A 143 -4.97 -9.11 13.82
N LEU A 144 -4.30 -9.80 12.91
CA LEU A 144 -4.63 -9.78 11.48
C LEU A 144 -5.64 -10.88 11.07
N ARG A 145 -6.01 -11.74 12.02
CA ARG A 145 -6.98 -12.83 11.81
C ARG A 145 -8.42 -12.35 11.97
#